data_4447bc7bbcaf1663f93612088d1914d3
#
_entry.id   4447bc7bbcaf1663f93612088d1914d3
#
_cell.length_a   1.000
_cell.length_b   1.000
_cell.length_c   1.000
_cell.angle_alpha   90.00
_cell.angle_beta   90.00
_cell.angle_gamma   90.00
#
_symmetry.space_group_name_H-M   'P 1'
#
loop_
_entity.id
_entity.type
_entity.pdbx_description
1 polymer ?
#
loop_
_entity_poly.entity_id
_entity_poly.type
_entity_poly.pdbx_seq_one_letter_code
_entity_poly.pdbx_strand_id
1 'polypeptide(L)'
;MAPTSPLDHCWYAVATADAIGPHPTSIQIRGIAYVIWRGADHRLVAARDRCPHREARLSLGTVEHGCLRCPYHGWTFGEEGRCVDVPSSGPGTTIPPAAHLDVLPVAERYGLVWFCPTEARHPIPRLQVEEDDAFTRLNTGMQVWNCAATRMIDNMLDVAHFPYTHAGTFGREQEQVVPKFSLEQLDEAFYGYEYRVVVNNEGEAKAMSGGGGDVISLQMSTGFSLPFSVRSTMSY
;
A
#
# COMPACT_ATOMS: atom_id res chain seq x y z
N MET A 1 -11.27 -5.22 -23.45
CA MET A 1 -10.51 -5.23 -22.18
C MET A 1 -9.02 -5.16 -22.51
N ALA A 2 -8.27 -4.28 -21.86
CA ALA A 2 -6.82 -4.31 -21.95
C ALA A 2 -6.32 -5.67 -21.41
N PRO A 3 -5.23 -6.23 -21.97
CA PRO A 3 -4.69 -7.49 -21.45
C PRO A 3 -4.32 -7.32 -19.97
N THR A 4 -4.72 -8.28 -19.14
CA THR A 4 -4.38 -8.30 -17.73
C THR A 4 -2.87 -8.47 -17.57
N SER A 5 -2.28 -7.58 -16.79
CA SER A 5 -0.86 -7.68 -16.43
C SER A 5 -0.71 -8.57 -15.18
N PRO A 6 0.41 -9.27 -15.02
CA PRO A 6 0.72 -9.95 -13.75
C PRO A 6 0.60 -9.02 -12.52
N LEU A 7 0.88 -7.73 -12.70
CA LEU A 7 0.74 -6.71 -11.65
C LEU A 7 -0.70 -6.47 -11.22
N ASP A 8 -1.70 -6.80 -12.05
CA ASP A 8 -3.11 -6.66 -11.67
C ASP A 8 -3.55 -7.69 -10.61
N HIS A 9 -2.76 -8.73 -10.38
CA HIS A 9 -2.99 -9.78 -9.39
C HIS A 9 -2.20 -9.58 -8.08
N CYS A 10 -1.63 -8.41 -7.89
CA CYS A 10 -0.82 -8.07 -6.72
C CYS A 10 -1.60 -7.16 -5.75
N TRP A 11 -1.21 -7.20 -4.48
CA TRP A 11 -1.70 -6.29 -3.46
C TRP A 11 -0.91 -4.98 -3.46
N TYR A 12 -1.62 -3.87 -3.47
CA TYR A 12 -1.10 -2.51 -3.37
C TYR A 12 -1.50 -1.90 -2.04
N ALA A 13 -0.57 -1.39 -1.25
CA ALA A 13 -0.88 -0.50 -0.14
C ALA A 13 -1.32 0.85 -0.72
N VAL A 14 -2.59 1.21 -0.55
CA VAL A 14 -3.21 2.35 -1.26
C VAL A 14 -3.62 3.51 -0.36
N ALA A 15 -3.71 3.27 0.93
CA ALA A 15 -4.05 4.28 1.94
C ALA A 15 -3.60 3.81 3.32
N THR A 16 -3.53 4.71 4.30
CA THR A 16 -3.58 4.34 5.71
C THR A 16 -5.02 4.00 6.10
N ALA A 17 -5.21 3.14 7.09
CA ALA A 17 -6.54 2.68 7.49
C ALA A 17 -7.46 3.81 7.98
N ASP A 18 -6.88 4.80 8.66
CA ASP A 18 -7.57 5.99 9.16
C ASP A 18 -7.95 6.99 8.06
N ALA A 19 -7.29 6.93 6.90
CA ALA A 19 -7.64 7.76 5.75
C ALA A 19 -8.94 7.34 5.05
N ILE A 20 -9.40 6.09 5.26
CA ILE A 20 -10.69 5.62 4.74
C ILE A 20 -11.77 5.87 5.78
N GLY A 21 -12.32 7.07 5.72
CA GLY A 21 -13.37 7.57 6.63
C GLY A 21 -14.80 7.24 6.16
N PRO A 22 -15.78 8.10 6.55
CA PRO A 22 -17.21 7.88 6.23
C PRO A 22 -17.57 8.16 4.76
N HIS A 23 -16.66 8.78 4.02
CA HIS A 23 -16.88 9.10 2.60
C HIS A 23 -16.18 8.08 1.69
N PRO A 24 -16.73 7.82 0.48
CA PRO A 24 -16.07 6.96 -0.47
C PRO A 24 -14.76 7.61 -0.94
N THR A 25 -13.69 6.82 -0.99
CA THR A 25 -12.35 7.28 -1.34
C THR A 25 -11.94 6.75 -2.71
N SER A 26 -11.48 7.64 -3.59
CA SER A 26 -10.93 7.25 -4.90
C SER A 26 -9.46 6.89 -4.79
N ILE A 27 -9.08 5.77 -5.39
CA ILE A 27 -7.68 5.39 -5.61
C ILE A 27 -7.45 5.15 -7.09
N GLN A 28 -6.20 5.19 -7.52
CA GLN A 28 -5.84 4.92 -8.91
C GLN A 28 -4.69 3.92 -8.99
N ILE A 29 -4.90 2.82 -9.72
CA ILE A 29 -3.87 1.83 -10.02
C ILE A 29 -3.74 1.70 -11.54
N ARG A 30 -2.54 1.93 -12.07
CA ARG A 30 -2.22 1.82 -13.49
C ARG A 30 -3.19 2.60 -14.41
N GLY A 31 -3.55 3.81 -13.99
CA GLY A 31 -4.46 4.67 -14.75
C GLY A 31 -5.95 4.32 -14.61
N ILE A 32 -6.32 3.31 -13.84
CA ILE A 32 -7.69 2.90 -13.60
C ILE A 32 -8.12 3.37 -12.21
N ALA A 33 -9.27 4.07 -12.16
CA ALA A 33 -9.85 4.53 -10.91
C ALA A 33 -10.69 3.44 -10.23
N TYR A 34 -10.56 3.35 -8.92
CA TYR A 34 -11.35 2.48 -8.04
C TYR A 34 -11.89 3.31 -6.88
N VAL A 35 -12.98 2.86 -6.29
CA VAL A 35 -13.58 3.45 -5.10
C VAL A 35 -13.48 2.45 -3.96
N ILE A 36 -13.14 2.95 -2.77
CA ILE A 36 -13.13 2.18 -1.52
C ILE A 36 -14.08 2.88 -0.55
N TRP A 37 -14.91 2.11 0.14
CA TRP A 37 -15.77 2.63 1.19
C TRP A 37 -15.90 1.64 2.36
N ARG A 38 -16.43 2.10 3.48
CA ARG A 38 -16.74 1.22 4.62
C ARG A 38 -18.21 0.82 4.59
N GLY A 39 -18.45 -0.48 4.67
CA GLY A 39 -19.77 -1.07 4.84
C GLY A 39 -20.36 -0.81 6.23
N ALA A 40 -21.56 -1.38 6.49
CA ALA A 40 -22.28 -1.19 7.75
C ALA A 40 -21.55 -1.74 8.98
N ASP A 41 -20.79 -2.81 8.82
CA ASP A 41 -19.93 -3.40 9.84
C ASP A 41 -18.49 -2.84 9.87
N HIS A 42 -18.28 -1.68 9.22
CA HIS A 42 -16.98 -1.02 9.03
C HIS A 42 -15.98 -1.80 8.17
N ARG A 43 -16.38 -2.91 7.56
CA ARG A 43 -15.53 -3.63 6.61
C ARG A 43 -15.28 -2.81 5.36
N LEU A 44 -14.09 -2.96 4.81
CA LEU A 44 -13.75 -2.31 3.54
C LEU A 44 -14.42 -3.02 2.37
N VAL A 45 -14.94 -2.24 1.46
CA VAL A 45 -15.48 -2.70 0.17
C VAL A 45 -14.82 -1.87 -0.93
N ALA A 46 -14.50 -2.52 -2.05
CA ALA A 46 -13.86 -1.84 -3.18
C ALA A 46 -14.48 -2.29 -4.51
N ALA A 47 -14.58 -1.36 -5.45
CA ALA A 47 -15.06 -1.61 -6.79
C ALA A 47 -14.42 -0.65 -7.80
N ARG A 48 -14.69 -0.82 -9.09
CA ARG A 48 -14.39 0.22 -10.10
C ARG A 48 -15.11 1.52 -9.74
N ASP A 49 -14.41 2.64 -9.85
CA ASP A 49 -14.98 3.98 -9.60
C ASP A 49 -15.88 4.42 -10.79
N ARG A 50 -16.89 3.62 -11.06
CA ARG A 50 -17.77 3.77 -12.24
C ARG A 50 -19.12 3.15 -12.00
N CYS A 51 -20.16 3.95 -12.02
CA CYS A 51 -21.53 3.49 -11.91
C CYS A 51 -21.96 2.71 -13.17
N PRO A 52 -22.53 1.49 -13.05
CA PRO A 52 -22.95 0.68 -14.20
C PRO A 52 -24.09 1.32 -15.02
N HIS A 53 -24.80 2.30 -14.46
CA HIS A 53 -25.89 2.99 -15.16
C HIS A 53 -25.37 3.94 -16.26
N ARG A 54 -24.56 4.95 -15.88
CA ARG A 54 -24.10 6.03 -16.76
C ARG A 54 -22.65 6.45 -16.48
N GLU A 55 -21.85 5.56 -15.97
CA GLU A 55 -20.40 5.72 -15.80
C GLU A 55 -19.95 6.88 -14.88
N ALA A 56 -20.89 7.45 -14.11
CA ALA A 56 -20.55 8.47 -13.12
C ALA A 56 -19.58 7.91 -12.09
N ARG A 57 -18.64 8.75 -11.62
CA ARG A 57 -17.70 8.39 -10.57
C ARG A 57 -18.43 8.20 -9.25
N LEU A 58 -18.32 6.99 -8.70
CA LEU A 58 -18.97 6.61 -7.45
C LEU A 58 -18.27 7.26 -6.24
N SER A 59 -16.99 7.53 -6.34
CA SER A 59 -16.22 8.24 -5.31
C SER A 59 -16.68 9.68 -5.03
N LEU A 60 -17.48 10.25 -5.91
CA LEU A 60 -18.10 11.57 -5.72
C LEU A 60 -19.48 11.46 -5.04
N GLY A 61 -19.92 10.26 -4.71
CA GLY A 61 -21.18 9.99 -4.03
C GLY A 61 -21.10 10.03 -2.51
N THR A 62 -22.00 9.33 -1.86
CA THR A 62 -22.11 9.24 -0.39
C THR A 62 -22.16 7.78 0.04
N VAL A 63 -21.82 7.54 1.31
CA VAL A 63 -22.06 6.25 1.97
C VAL A 63 -23.15 6.45 3.02
N GLU A 64 -24.23 5.71 2.90
CA GLU A 64 -25.37 5.77 3.81
C GLU A 64 -25.70 4.34 4.28
N HIS A 65 -25.68 4.10 5.58
CA HIS A 65 -25.90 2.76 6.17
C HIS A 65 -25.01 1.65 5.56
N GLY A 66 -23.76 1.99 5.25
CA GLY A 66 -22.80 1.07 4.61
C GLY A 66 -22.96 0.87 3.10
N CYS A 67 -23.99 1.46 2.50
CA CYS A 67 -24.25 1.39 1.06
C CYS A 67 -23.68 2.61 0.32
N LEU A 68 -23.07 2.37 -0.82
CA LEU A 68 -22.49 3.41 -1.69
C LEU A 68 -23.57 3.96 -2.64
N ARG A 69 -23.85 5.26 -2.55
CA ARG A 69 -24.86 5.95 -3.37
C ARG A 69 -24.21 6.77 -4.48
N CYS A 70 -24.62 6.50 -5.70
CA CYS A 70 -24.16 7.22 -6.88
C CYS A 70 -24.63 8.68 -6.88
N PRO A 71 -23.75 9.68 -7.13
CA PRO A 71 -24.12 11.10 -7.07
C PRO A 71 -25.03 11.54 -8.22
N TYR A 72 -25.13 10.74 -9.30
CA TYR A 72 -25.84 11.16 -10.51
C TYR A 72 -27.34 10.85 -10.45
N HIS A 73 -27.74 9.60 -10.21
CA HIS A 73 -29.16 9.20 -10.17
C HIS A 73 -29.55 8.47 -8.88
N GLY A 74 -28.70 8.51 -7.84
CA GLY A 74 -29.01 7.93 -6.55
C GLY A 74 -29.02 6.40 -6.48
N TRP A 75 -28.55 5.69 -7.53
CA TRP A 75 -28.42 4.25 -7.45
C TRP A 75 -27.53 3.87 -6.28
N THR A 76 -28.03 2.98 -5.43
CA THR A 76 -27.39 2.63 -4.17
C THR A 76 -26.93 1.19 -4.20
N PHE A 77 -25.68 0.93 -3.84
CA PHE A 77 -25.03 -0.38 -3.93
C PHE A 77 -24.62 -0.85 -2.54
N GLY A 78 -25.01 -2.07 -2.21
CA GLY A 78 -24.62 -2.75 -0.97
C GLY A 78 -23.19 -3.30 -1.02
N GLU A 79 -22.76 -3.90 0.08
CA GLU A 79 -21.37 -4.41 0.27
C GLU A 79 -21.01 -5.54 -0.70
N GLU A 80 -22.00 -6.32 -1.17
CA GLU A 80 -21.80 -7.36 -2.18
C GLU A 80 -21.84 -6.82 -3.62
N GLY A 81 -21.91 -5.51 -3.81
CA GLY A 81 -21.98 -4.84 -5.10
C GLY A 81 -23.38 -4.80 -5.72
N ARG A 82 -24.39 -5.44 -5.14
CA ARG A 82 -25.76 -5.42 -5.67
C ARG A 82 -26.36 -4.02 -5.54
N CYS A 83 -27.03 -3.55 -6.57
CA CYS A 83 -27.89 -2.39 -6.46
C CYS A 83 -29.11 -2.73 -5.59
N VAL A 84 -29.30 -1.99 -4.52
CA VAL A 84 -30.37 -2.19 -3.53
C VAL A 84 -31.48 -1.15 -3.64
N ASP A 85 -31.21 -0.01 -4.31
CA ASP A 85 -32.19 1.05 -4.55
C ASP A 85 -31.95 1.76 -5.88
N VAL A 86 -33.04 2.02 -6.60
CA VAL A 86 -33.09 2.83 -7.82
C VAL A 86 -34.23 3.83 -7.65
N PRO A 87 -33.96 5.04 -7.11
CA PRO A 87 -35.01 5.99 -6.70
C PRO A 87 -36.04 6.33 -7.78
N SER A 88 -35.57 6.42 -9.03
CA SER A 88 -36.47 6.73 -10.19
C SER A 88 -37.47 5.63 -10.52
N SER A 89 -37.28 4.41 -10.05
CA SER A 89 -38.18 3.27 -10.35
C SER A 89 -39.29 3.13 -9.33
N GLY A 90 -39.20 3.81 -8.19
CA GLY A 90 -40.17 3.68 -7.10
C GLY A 90 -40.08 2.38 -6.31
N PRO A 91 -40.78 2.31 -5.17
CA PRO A 91 -40.70 1.15 -4.28
C PRO A 91 -41.29 -0.11 -4.93
N GLY A 92 -40.67 -1.26 -4.69
CA GLY A 92 -41.14 -2.58 -5.16
C GLY A 92 -40.80 -2.90 -6.62
N THR A 93 -40.07 -2.04 -7.32
CA THR A 93 -39.59 -2.33 -8.69
C THR A 93 -38.45 -3.35 -8.66
N THR A 94 -38.51 -4.31 -9.59
CA THR A 94 -37.43 -5.29 -9.77
C THR A 94 -36.18 -4.61 -10.33
N ILE A 95 -35.07 -4.66 -9.59
CA ILE A 95 -33.78 -4.13 -10.02
C ILE A 95 -33.11 -5.15 -10.95
N PRO A 96 -32.68 -4.75 -12.16
CA PRO A 96 -32.00 -5.67 -13.08
C PRO A 96 -30.72 -6.28 -12.48
N PRO A 97 -30.44 -7.58 -12.70
CA PRO A 97 -29.17 -8.20 -12.23
C PRO A 97 -27.92 -7.51 -12.74
N ALA A 98 -27.97 -6.86 -13.91
CA ALA A 98 -26.88 -6.07 -14.47
C ALA A 98 -26.58 -4.77 -13.68
N ALA A 99 -27.48 -4.36 -12.79
CA ALA A 99 -27.24 -3.26 -11.85
C ALA A 99 -26.37 -3.76 -10.68
N HIS A 100 -25.10 -4.01 -10.97
CA HIS A 100 -24.16 -4.65 -10.06
C HIS A 100 -22.76 -4.04 -10.20
N LEU A 101 -22.04 -3.91 -9.10
CA LEU A 101 -20.62 -3.59 -9.05
C LEU A 101 -19.82 -4.89 -8.81
N ASP A 102 -18.81 -5.13 -9.62
CA ASP A 102 -17.85 -6.18 -9.32
C ASP A 102 -17.01 -5.75 -8.10
N VAL A 103 -17.22 -6.41 -6.97
CA VAL A 103 -16.48 -6.17 -5.74
C VAL A 103 -15.11 -6.81 -5.86
N LEU A 104 -14.08 -6.05 -5.48
CA LEU A 104 -12.67 -6.39 -5.64
C LEU A 104 -12.00 -6.63 -4.28
N PRO A 105 -10.93 -7.47 -4.23
CA PRO A 105 -10.24 -7.76 -2.99
C PRO A 105 -9.68 -6.49 -2.35
N VAL A 106 -10.04 -6.26 -1.11
CA VAL A 106 -9.55 -5.20 -0.25
C VAL A 106 -9.41 -5.72 1.18
N ALA A 107 -8.36 -5.33 1.88
CA ALA A 107 -8.09 -5.76 3.24
C ALA A 107 -7.41 -4.65 4.04
N GLU A 108 -7.58 -4.71 5.37
CA GLU A 108 -6.85 -3.86 6.31
C GLU A 108 -5.81 -4.72 7.03
N ARG A 109 -4.53 -4.33 6.92
CA ARG A 109 -3.42 -4.99 7.60
C ARG A 109 -2.28 -4.01 7.84
N TYR A 110 -1.65 -4.10 9.02
CA TYR A 110 -0.53 -3.22 9.41
C TYR A 110 -0.89 -1.72 9.43
N GLY A 111 -2.17 -1.39 9.73
CA GLY A 111 -2.67 -0.02 9.67
C GLY A 111 -2.75 0.57 8.26
N LEU A 112 -2.63 -0.27 7.24
CA LEU A 112 -2.73 0.09 5.82
C LEU A 112 -3.92 -0.61 5.17
N VAL A 113 -4.48 0.04 4.17
CA VAL A 113 -5.48 -0.52 3.28
C VAL A 113 -4.77 -1.10 2.05
N TRP A 114 -4.97 -2.38 1.85
CA TRP A 114 -4.44 -3.15 0.73
C TRP A 114 -5.55 -3.44 -0.27
N PHE A 115 -5.26 -3.21 -1.53
CA PHE A 115 -6.21 -3.40 -2.63
C PHE A 115 -5.58 -4.22 -3.75
N CYS A 116 -6.35 -5.15 -4.33
CA CYS A 116 -5.94 -5.90 -5.52
C CYS A 116 -6.91 -5.64 -6.68
N PRO A 117 -6.43 -5.18 -7.85
CA PRO A 117 -7.28 -4.85 -9.01
C PRO A 117 -8.10 -6.00 -9.60
N THR A 118 -7.71 -7.23 -9.30
CA THR A 118 -8.37 -8.46 -9.75
C THR A 118 -8.34 -9.51 -8.64
N GLU A 119 -8.41 -10.78 -8.96
CA GLU A 119 -8.16 -11.87 -8.03
C GLU A 119 -6.68 -11.89 -7.61
N ALA A 120 -6.41 -11.87 -6.32
CA ALA A 120 -5.04 -11.88 -5.78
C ALA A 120 -4.39 -13.26 -5.94
N ARG A 121 -3.19 -13.31 -6.52
CA ARG A 121 -2.40 -14.55 -6.69
C ARG A 121 -1.37 -14.78 -5.60
N HIS A 122 -1.07 -13.73 -4.82
CA HIS A 122 -0.10 -13.77 -3.74
C HIS A 122 -0.75 -13.17 -2.48
N PRO A 123 -0.34 -13.59 -1.28
CA PRO A 123 -0.81 -12.95 -0.05
C PRO A 123 -0.24 -11.53 0.08
N ILE A 124 -0.84 -10.74 0.96
CA ILE A 124 -0.22 -9.49 1.44
C ILE A 124 1.11 -9.86 2.10
N PRO A 125 2.22 -9.15 1.81
CA PRO A 125 3.52 -9.45 2.39
C PRO A 125 3.46 -9.54 3.92
N ARG A 126 4.00 -10.63 4.48
CA ARG A 126 4.09 -10.79 5.92
C ARG A 126 5.29 -10.01 6.45
N LEU A 127 5.07 -9.20 7.46
CA LEU A 127 6.09 -8.47 8.19
C LEU A 127 6.27 -9.10 9.57
N GLN A 128 7.33 -9.85 9.76
CA GLN A 128 7.57 -10.60 11.02
C GLN A 128 7.62 -9.69 12.25
N VAL A 129 8.15 -8.47 12.10
CA VAL A 129 8.22 -7.47 13.18
C VAL A 129 6.85 -7.02 13.70
N GLU A 130 5.79 -7.21 12.93
CA GLU A 130 4.42 -6.89 13.35
C GLU A 130 3.81 -7.93 14.30
N GLU A 131 4.49 -9.07 14.48
CA GLU A 131 4.10 -10.14 15.39
C GLU A 131 4.94 -10.12 16.69
N ASP A 132 5.83 -9.14 16.83
CA ASP A 132 6.73 -8.99 17.98
C ASP A 132 6.36 -7.72 18.77
N ASP A 133 5.88 -7.91 20.00
CA ASP A 133 5.46 -6.82 20.91
C ASP A 133 6.61 -5.88 21.32
N ALA A 134 7.88 -6.23 21.02
CA ALA A 134 9.03 -5.37 21.24
C ALA A 134 9.10 -4.20 20.22
N PHE A 135 8.34 -4.29 19.12
CA PHE A 135 8.31 -3.25 18.09
C PHE A 135 7.07 -2.38 18.16
N THR A 136 7.24 -1.09 17.94
CA THR A 136 6.14 -0.13 17.83
C THR A 136 6.00 0.32 16.38
N ARG A 137 4.81 0.14 15.84
CA ARG A 137 4.49 0.60 14.47
C ARG A 137 4.21 2.08 14.43
N LEU A 138 4.84 2.77 13.47
CA LEU A 138 4.57 4.16 13.12
C LEU A 138 4.23 4.24 11.62
N ASN A 139 3.02 4.68 11.30
CA ASN A 139 2.61 4.95 9.92
C ASN A 139 2.82 6.43 9.61
N THR A 140 3.69 6.74 8.64
CA THR A 140 4.03 8.12 8.28
C THR A 140 3.04 8.78 7.31
N GLY A 141 1.99 8.05 6.93
CA GLY A 141 1.00 8.52 5.95
C GLY A 141 1.46 8.36 4.50
N MET A 142 0.56 8.72 3.58
CA MET A 142 0.79 8.63 2.15
C MET A 142 1.51 9.87 1.64
N GLN A 143 2.55 9.66 0.83
CA GLN A 143 3.26 10.72 0.11
C GLN A 143 3.19 10.48 -1.39
N VAL A 144 2.99 11.56 -2.15
CA VAL A 144 2.95 11.50 -3.62
C VAL A 144 4.29 11.98 -4.18
N TRP A 145 4.93 11.11 -4.94
CA TRP A 145 6.20 11.40 -5.62
C TRP A 145 5.99 11.42 -7.13
N ASN A 146 6.49 12.45 -7.79
CA ASN A 146 6.37 12.59 -9.24
C ASN A 146 7.44 11.77 -9.97
N CYS A 147 7.39 10.46 -9.80
CA CYS A 147 8.29 9.51 -10.45
C CYS A 147 7.59 8.17 -10.72
N ALA A 148 8.17 7.34 -11.57
CA ALA A 148 7.71 5.97 -11.75
C ALA A 148 8.01 5.12 -10.50
N ALA A 149 7.10 4.22 -10.11
CA ALA A 149 7.28 3.34 -8.96
C ALA A 149 8.58 2.52 -9.02
N THR A 150 8.97 2.07 -10.21
CA THR A 150 10.25 1.37 -10.42
C THR A 150 11.46 2.19 -10.04
N ARG A 151 11.44 3.53 -10.24
CA ARG A 151 12.53 4.41 -9.82
C ARG A 151 12.65 4.54 -8.31
N MET A 152 11.53 4.50 -7.59
CA MET A 152 11.56 4.42 -6.14
C MET A 152 12.17 3.10 -5.67
N ILE A 153 11.80 1.99 -6.31
CA ILE A 153 12.38 0.69 -5.98
C ILE A 153 13.88 0.66 -6.28
N ASP A 154 14.31 1.16 -7.44
CA ASP A 154 15.74 1.27 -7.78
C ASP A 154 16.50 2.04 -6.69
N ASN A 155 15.97 3.20 -6.25
CA ASN A 155 16.58 4.01 -5.20
C ASN A 155 16.61 3.31 -3.82
N MET A 156 15.53 2.64 -3.44
CA MET A 156 15.44 1.95 -2.15
C MET A 156 16.32 0.70 -2.07
N LEU A 157 16.64 0.11 -3.21
CA LEU A 157 17.54 -1.06 -3.31
C LEU A 157 18.98 -0.68 -3.62
N ASP A 158 19.29 0.57 -3.95
CA ASP A 158 20.65 1.03 -4.17
C ASP A 158 21.33 1.38 -2.84
N VAL A 159 22.58 1.02 -2.70
CA VAL A 159 23.43 1.37 -1.54
C VAL A 159 24.61 2.25 -1.91
N ALA A 160 24.91 2.36 -3.21
CA ALA A 160 26.07 3.11 -3.70
C ALA A 160 25.94 4.63 -3.49
N HIS A 161 24.72 5.15 -3.37
CA HIS A 161 24.47 6.57 -3.13
C HIS A 161 24.65 6.99 -1.65
N PHE A 162 24.74 6.04 -0.70
CA PHE A 162 24.81 6.36 0.73
C PHE A 162 25.95 7.30 1.11
N PRO A 163 27.20 7.09 0.66
CA PRO A 163 28.30 7.96 1.01
C PRO A 163 28.16 9.41 0.54
N TYR A 164 27.33 9.63 -0.48
CA TYR A 164 27.14 10.93 -1.11
C TYR A 164 25.86 11.63 -0.67
N THR A 165 24.73 10.95 -0.80
CA THR A 165 23.41 11.54 -0.53
C THR A 165 23.07 11.53 0.95
N HIS A 166 23.55 10.53 1.69
CA HIS A 166 23.26 10.30 3.10
C HIS A 166 24.48 10.46 4.02
N ALA A 167 25.52 11.16 3.55
CA ALA A 167 26.77 11.36 4.30
C ALA A 167 26.59 11.96 5.71
N GLY A 168 25.52 12.73 5.92
CA GLY A 168 25.20 13.34 7.23
C GLY A 168 24.29 12.49 8.13
N THR A 169 23.89 11.28 7.71
CA THR A 169 22.97 10.41 8.45
C THR A 169 23.54 8.99 8.58
N PHE A 170 23.12 8.08 7.71
CA PHE A 170 23.57 6.68 7.73
C PHE A 170 24.62 6.35 6.64
N GLY A 171 25.09 7.34 5.89
CA GLY A 171 26.21 7.23 4.95
C GLY A 171 27.49 7.84 5.51
N ARG A 172 28.61 7.44 4.94
CA ARG A 172 29.94 7.91 5.34
C ARG A 172 30.82 8.12 4.10
N GLU A 173 31.32 9.33 3.87
CA GLU A 173 32.17 9.67 2.69
C GLU A 173 33.37 8.74 2.49
N GLN A 174 33.90 8.20 3.59
CA GLN A 174 35.07 7.31 3.56
C GLN A 174 34.71 5.87 3.13
N GLU A 175 33.43 5.51 3.16
CA GLU A 175 32.92 4.14 2.88
C GLU A 175 32.28 4.09 1.50
N GLN A 176 33.07 4.37 0.44
CA GLN A 176 32.54 4.45 -0.94
C GLN A 176 32.44 3.09 -1.64
N VAL A 177 33.11 2.07 -1.11
CA VAL A 177 33.12 0.75 -1.71
C VAL A 177 31.89 -0.03 -1.27
N VAL A 178 31.02 -0.36 -2.23
CA VAL A 178 29.88 -1.21 -1.95
C VAL A 178 30.38 -2.63 -1.62
N PRO A 179 30.02 -3.18 -0.46
CA PRO A 179 30.40 -4.54 -0.10
C PRO A 179 29.76 -5.56 -1.04
N LYS A 180 30.41 -6.67 -1.24
CA LYS A 180 29.85 -7.79 -2.01
C LYS A 180 28.71 -8.42 -1.21
N PHE A 181 27.59 -8.62 -1.86
CA PHE A 181 26.43 -9.33 -1.31
C PHE A 181 25.85 -10.30 -2.34
N SER A 182 25.11 -11.28 -1.85
CA SER A 182 24.35 -12.21 -2.69
C SER A 182 22.88 -11.86 -2.60
N LEU A 183 22.15 -12.03 -3.71
CA LEU A 183 20.70 -11.93 -3.71
C LEU A 183 20.12 -13.25 -3.20
N GLU A 184 19.24 -13.16 -2.21
CA GLU A 184 18.64 -14.34 -1.56
C GLU A 184 17.20 -14.09 -1.10
N GLN A 185 16.50 -15.13 -0.76
CA GLN A 185 15.23 -15.08 -0.08
C GLN A 185 15.48 -14.67 1.38
N LEU A 186 15.08 -13.48 1.77
CA LEU A 186 15.25 -12.96 3.13
C LEU A 186 14.21 -13.51 4.11
N ASP A 187 12.99 -13.71 3.61
CA ASP A 187 11.85 -14.30 4.32
C ASP A 187 10.78 -14.77 3.33
N GLU A 188 9.59 -15.15 3.80
CA GLU A 188 8.51 -15.66 2.96
C GLU A 188 8.07 -14.70 1.85
N ALA A 189 8.22 -13.38 2.05
CA ALA A 189 7.68 -12.36 1.17
C ALA A 189 8.75 -11.56 0.41
N PHE A 190 9.96 -11.43 0.96
CA PHE A 190 10.97 -10.51 0.46
C PHE A 190 12.20 -11.24 -0.07
N TYR A 191 12.62 -10.83 -1.26
CA TYR A 191 13.86 -11.25 -1.90
C TYR A 191 14.80 -10.06 -1.99
N GLY A 192 16.05 -10.23 -1.57
CA GLY A 192 16.98 -9.12 -1.50
C GLY A 192 18.37 -9.52 -1.03
N TYR A 193 18.99 -8.73 -0.17
CA TYR A 193 20.35 -8.94 0.28
C TYR A 193 20.58 -8.37 1.68
N GLU A 194 21.60 -8.89 2.33
CA GLU A 194 22.14 -8.38 3.59
C GLU A 194 23.54 -7.86 3.38
N TYR A 195 23.89 -6.80 4.08
CA TYR A 195 25.22 -6.21 4.02
C TYR A 195 25.52 -5.44 5.30
N ARG A 196 26.82 -5.22 5.53
CA ARG A 196 27.28 -4.43 6.66
C ARG A 196 27.74 -3.06 6.20
N VAL A 197 27.29 -2.03 6.87
CA VAL A 197 27.70 -0.64 6.63
C VAL A 197 28.28 -0.05 7.90
N VAL A 198 29.28 0.81 7.74
CA VAL A 198 29.87 1.59 8.81
C VAL A 198 29.32 3.01 8.72
N VAL A 199 28.76 3.51 9.81
CA VAL A 199 28.12 4.83 9.86
C VAL A 199 28.69 5.69 10.99
N ASN A 200 28.57 7.01 10.89
CA ASN A 200 28.88 7.90 11.98
C ASN A 200 27.83 7.74 13.10
N ASN A 201 28.31 7.69 14.34
CA ASN A 201 27.47 7.55 15.53
C ASN A 201 27.29 8.91 16.20
N GLU A 202 26.58 9.81 15.54
CA GLU A 202 26.34 11.17 16.00
C GLU A 202 24.84 11.45 16.17
N GLY A 203 24.50 12.44 16.98
CA GLY A 203 23.12 12.91 17.15
C GLY A 203 22.15 11.80 17.56
N GLU A 204 21.08 11.66 16.81
CA GLU A 204 20.01 10.65 17.07
C GLU A 204 20.52 9.22 16.94
N ALA A 205 21.43 8.94 16.00
CA ALA A 205 22.02 7.61 15.83
C ALA A 205 22.73 7.16 17.11
N LYS A 206 23.42 8.06 17.82
CA LYS A 206 24.07 7.78 19.10
C LYS A 206 23.08 7.47 20.22
N ALA A 207 21.97 8.18 20.24
CA ALA A 207 20.89 7.93 21.21
C ALA A 207 20.22 6.56 20.99
N MET A 208 20.07 6.15 19.73
CA MET A 208 19.43 4.89 19.37
C MET A 208 20.35 3.68 19.53
N SER A 209 21.64 3.82 19.19
CA SER A 209 22.61 2.71 19.25
C SER A 209 23.04 2.32 20.66
N GLY A 210 22.95 3.27 21.62
CA GLY A 210 23.51 3.09 22.98
C GLY A 210 25.03 2.92 23.01
N GLY A 211 25.71 3.00 21.86
CA GLY A 211 27.14 2.81 21.71
C GLY A 211 27.95 4.06 22.05
N GLY A 212 29.14 3.88 22.67
CA GLY A 212 30.04 4.97 23.08
C GLY A 212 31.03 5.44 22.01
N GLY A 213 31.13 4.80 20.86
CA GLY A 213 32.07 5.14 19.79
C GLY A 213 31.53 6.19 18.82
N ASP A 214 32.44 6.85 18.10
CA ASP A 214 32.09 7.84 17.06
C ASP A 214 31.65 7.17 15.73
N VAL A 215 31.85 5.87 15.63
CA VAL A 215 31.52 5.04 14.47
C VAL A 215 30.95 3.72 14.94
N ILE A 216 29.87 3.27 14.27
CA ILE A 216 29.24 1.99 14.53
C ILE A 216 29.06 1.20 13.24
N SER A 217 28.98 -0.12 13.38
CA SER A 217 28.67 -1.02 12.27
C SER A 217 27.23 -1.46 12.38
N LEU A 218 26.46 -1.25 11.30
CA LEU A 218 25.09 -1.69 11.18
C LEU A 218 25.00 -2.92 10.27
N GLN A 219 24.22 -3.90 10.66
CA GLN A 219 23.73 -4.93 9.75
C GLN A 219 22.46 -4.42 9.09
N MET A 220 22.48 -4.31 7.78
CA MET A 220 21.33 -3.91 6.99
C MET A 220 20.82 -5.09 6.18
N SER A 221 19.50 -5.18 6.07
CA SER A 221 18.81 -6.14 5.21
C SER A 221 17.79 -5.37 4.38
N THR A 222 17.91 -5.43 3.06
CA THR A 222 17.00 -4.73 2.14
C THR A 222 16.43 -5.72 1.15
N GLY A 223 15.11 -5.75 1.03
CA GLY A 223 14.42 -6.68 0.17
C GLY A 223 13.19 -6.08 -0.50
N PHE A 224 12.82 -6.70 -1.60
CA PHE A 224 11.71 -6.34 -2.46
C PHE A 224 10.66 -7.45 -2.48
N SER A 225 9.39 -7.06 -2.50
CA SER A 225 8.24 -7.91 -2.75
C SER A 225 7.29 -7.27 -3.75
N LEU A 226 6.69 -8.10 -4.60
CA LEU A 226 5.74 -7.63 -5.62
C LEU A 226 4.51 -6.94 -5.00
N PRO A 227 3.96 -5.90 -5.65
CA PRO A 227 4.44 -5.28 -6.89
C PRO A 227 5.51 -4.20 -6.65
N PHE A 228 5.48 -3.48 -5.53
CA PHE A 228 6.35 -2.35 -5.21
C PHE A 228 6.56 -2.18 -3.71
N SER A 229 6.60 -3.26 -2.97
CA SER A 229 6.90 -3.22 -1.53
C SER A 229 8.40 -3.38 -1.31
N VAL A 230 8.98 -2.50 -0.52
CA VAL A 230 10.36 -2.60 -0.06
C VAL A 230 10.37 -2.65 1.45
N ARG A 231 11.18 -3.54 1.99
CA ARG A 231 11.51 -3.61 3.40
C ARG A 231 13.01 -3.32 3.57
N SER A 232 13.33 -2.47 4.51
CA SER A 232 14.71 -2.30 4.97
C SER A 232 14.75 -2.41 6.49
N THR A 233 15.69 -3.20 7.01
CA THR A 233 15.94 -3.35 8.44
C THR A 233 17.36 -2.92 8.76
N MET A 234 17.54 -2.29 9.91
CA MET A 234 18.84 -1.89 10.44
C MET A 234 18.96 -2.42 11.86
N SER A 235 20.05 -3.17 12.13
CA SER A 235 20.35 -3.73 13.45
C SER A 235 21.71 -3.21 13.91
N TYR A 236 21.79 -2.79 15.18
CA TYR A 236 22.99 -2.24 15.82
C TYR A 236 23.81 -3.31 16.52
#